data_8a85c2867db04de0829f58e769f3f0d7
#
_entry.id   8a85c2867db04de0829f58e769f3f0d7
#
_cell.length_a   1.000
_cell.length_b   1.000
_cell.length_c   1.000
_cell.angle_alpha   90.00
_cell.angle_beta   90.00
_cell.angle_gamma   90.00
#
_symmetry.space_group_name_H-M   'P 1'
#
loop_
_entity.id
_entity.type
_entity.pdbx_description
1 polymer ?
#
loop_
_entity_poly.entity_id
_entity_poly.type
_entity_poly.pdbx_seq_one_letter_code
_entity_poly.pdbx_strand_id
1 'polypeptide(L)'
;QIVGNFYRIYPTEYYKPIAPGDSLKVTILFRGSSIKEIEAPMGMYFVPCDADGQELTPMKMAPVKVAPYGNDIHKRNSGDNYPYPTGQFLYAQDQGIVLGQPLKDYDIIPSVKSAVPGQDTVVIGKKISVSAPEELKNEADFLSGKLKKDYGAEVGTSEGAYPVKLALDPSLKAKNDEAYAVSLAKDGAVITGATPAAVLLGVQTLRGIIGVTQLPVSLQSVAIEDQPDFAYRGFMLDIARNFQTKETIEKVLDQMSYYKLNKF
;
A
#
# COMPACT_ATOMS: atom_id res chain seq x y z
N GLN A 1 -24.88 20.19 -17.26
CA GLN A 1 -24.57 19.46 -16.03
C GLN A 1 -25.71 18.49 -15.71
N ILE A 2 -25.39 17.23 -15.40
CA ILE A 2 -26.41 16.22 -15.04
C ILE A 2 -26.43 16.04 -13.52
N VAL A 3 -25.29 15.70 -12.93
CA VAL A 3 -25.15 15.61 -11.48
C VAL A 3 -23.68 15.84 -11.10
N GLY A 4 -23.43 16.62 -10.04
CA GLY A 4 -22.07 16.91 -9.59
C GLY A 4 -21.18 17.44 -10.71
N ASN A 5 -20.09 16.74 -11.00
CA ASN A 5 -19.14 17.05 -12.06
C ASN A 5 -19.39 16.27 -13.37
N PHE A 6 -20.56 15.66 -13.52
CA PHE A 6 -20.92 14.94 -14.73
C PHE A 6 -21.64 15.86 -15.71
N TYR A 7 -21.09 15.99 -16.89
CA TYR A 7 -21.59 16.87 -17.95
C TYR A 7 -21.87 16.06 -19.21
N ARG A 8 -22.92 16.47 -19.91
CA ARG A 8 -23.25 15.96 -21.24
C ARG A 8 -23.17 17.12 -22.23
N ILE A 9 -22.48 16.89 -23.32
CA ILE A 9 -22.35 17.88 -24.41
C ILE A 9 -23.16 17.36 -25.58
N TYR A 10 -24.09 18.17 -26.06
CA TYR A 10 -24.93 17.86 -27.22
C TYR A 10 -24.49 18.68 -28.43
N PRO A 11 -24.59 18.13 -29.64
CA PRO A 11 -24.45 18.93 -30.85
C PRO A 11 -25.54 19.99 -30.94
N THR A 12 -25.21 21.13 -31.51
CA THR A 12 -26.16 22.19 -31.81
C THR A 12 -26.59 22.11 -33.28
N GLU A 13 -27.50 22.96 -33.70
CA GLU A 13 -27.91 23.11 -35.10
C GLU A 13 -26.76 23.45 -36.06
N TYR A 14 -25.63 23.96 -35.53
CA TYR A 14 -24.43 24.29 -36.30
C TYR A 14 -23.45 23.12 -36.39
N TYR A 15 -23.78 21.97 -35.79
CA TYR A 15 -22.91 20.79 -35.81
C TYR A 15 -22.80 20.25 -37.24
N LYS A 16 -21.58 19.95 -37.63
CA LYS A 16 -21.25 19.20 -38.85
C LYS A 16 -20.72 17.84 -38.49
N PRO A 17 -21.19 16.79 -39.17
CA PRO A 17 -20.60 15.44 -38.97
C PRO A 17 -19.11 15.43 -39.17
N ILE A 18 -18.43 14.73 -38.31
CA ILE A 18 -16.95 14.56 -38.37
C ILE A 18 -16.67 13.41 -39.33
N ALA A 19 -15.88 13.68 -40.39
CA ALA A 19 -15.48 12.63 -41.33
C ALA A 19 -14.45 11.69 -40.70
N PRO A 20 -14.33 10.44 -41.16
CA PRO A 20 -13.28 9.54 -40.72
C PRO A 20 -11.89 10.16 -40.88
N GLY A 21 -11.10 10.16 -39.82
CA GLY A 21 -9.76 10.78 -39.79
C GLY A 21 -9.73 12.25 -39.35
N ASP A 22 -10.89 12.91 -39.27
CA ASP A 22 -10.99 14.29 -38.81
C ASP A 22 -11.03 14.38 -37.27
N SER A 23 -10.93 15.62 -36.76
CA SER A 23 -10.99 15.93 -35.34
C SER A 23 -11.95 17.10 -35.06
N LEU A 24 -12.58 17.07 -33.88
CA LEU A 24 -13.40 18.16 -33.37
C LEU A 24 -12.70 18.83 -32.20
N LYS A 25 -12.54 20.15 -32.27
CA LYS A 25 -12.06 20.96 -31.14
C LYS A 25 -13.25 21.48 -30.34
N VAL A 26 -13.32 21.12 -29.07
CA VAL A 26 -14.28 21.63 -28.10
C VAL A 26 -13.55 22.51 -27.09
N THR A 27 -14.02 23.74 -26.90
CA THR A 27 -13.47 24.65 -25.89
C THR A 27 -14.44 24.70 -24.70
N ILE A 28 -13.96 24.38 -23.53
CA ILE A 28 -14.71 24.42 -22.28
C ILE A 28 -14.15 25.57 -21.43
N LEU A 29 -15.01 26.50 -21.04
CA LEU A 29 -14.65 27.58 -20.12
C LEU A 29 -15.13 27.23 -18.73
N PHE A 30 -14.27 27.35 -17.76
CA PHE A 30 -14.59 27.16 -16.34
C PHE A 30 -14.02 28.31 -15.50
N ARG A 31 -14.58 28.50 -14.30
CA ARG A 31 -14.05 29.47 -13.34
C ARG A 31 -13.25 28.72 -12.29
N GLY A 32 -12.02 29.16 -12.02
CA GLY A 32 -11.12 28.58 -11.04
C GLY A 32 -9.73 28.38 -11.62
N SER A 33 -8.88 27.75 -10.84
CA SER A 33 -7.53 27.31 -11.24
C SER A 33 -7.51 25.80 -11.38
N SER A 34 -6.74 25.29 -12.33
CA SER A 34 -6.41 23.86 -12.43
C SER A 34 -4.98 23.65 -11.96
N ILE A 35 -4.82 22.88 -10.91
CA ILE A 35 -3.51 22.68 -10.24
C ILE A 35 -2.89 21.35 -10.62
N LYS A 36 -3.71 20.38 -11.05
CA LYS A 36 -3.28 19.02 -11.36
C LYS A 36 -3.83 18.55 -12.69
N GLU A 37 -3.06 17.77 -13.42
CA GLU A 37 -3.50 17.15 -14.68
C GLU A 37 -4.77 16.30 -14.52
N ILE A 38 -4.96 15.68 -13.34
CA ILE A 38 -6.15 14.88 -13.03
C ILE A 38 -7.43 15.71 -12.90
N GLU A 39 -7.35 17.04 -12.88
CA GLU A 39 -8.50 17.95 -12.89
C GLU A 39 -9.00 18.22 -14.31
N ALA A 40 -8.28 17.75 -15.33
CA ALA A 40 -8.77 17.75 -16.70
C ALA A 40 -10.02 16.84 -16.82
N PRO A 41 -10.92 17.14 -17.76
CA PRO A 41 -12.07 16.28 -18.02
C PRO A 41 -11.63 14.84 -18.32
N MET A 42 -12.08 13.90 -17.50
CA MET A 42 -11.69 12.48 -17.56
C MET A 42 -12.93 11.60 -17.73
N GLY A 43 -12.74 10.34 -18.11
CA GLY A 43 -13.81 9.37 -18.23
C GLY A 43 -14.80 9.68 -19.36
N MET A 44 -14.35 10.35 -20.42
CA MET A 44 -15.21 10.68 -21.55
C MET A 44 -15.62 9.43 -22.33
N TYR A 45 -16.84 9.49 -22.87
CA TYR A 45 -17.38 8.47 -23.76
C TYR A 45 -18.37 9.11 -24.73
N PHE A 46 -18.62 8.46 -25.85
CA PHE A 46 -19.62 8.89 -26.81
C PHE A 46 -20.91 8.11 -26.62
N VAL A 47 -22.03 8.80 -26.78
CA VAL A 47 -23.34 8.16 -26.91
C VAL A 47 -23.80 8.43 -28.35
N PRO A 48 -23.69 7.45 -29.25
CA PRO A 48 -24.24 7.60 -30.59
C PRO A 48 -25.76 7.73 -30.52
N CYS A 49 -26.34 8.42 -31.49
CA CYS A 49 -27.78 8.46 -31.68
C CYS A 49 -28.12 7.92 -33.07
N ASP A 50 -29.28 7.31 -33.20
CA ASP A 50 -29.82 6.93 -34.50
C ASP A 50 -30.40 8.17 -35.26
N ALA A 51 -30.99 7.91 -36.42
CA ALA A 51 -31.57 8.96 -37.26
C ALA A 51 -32.75 9.72 -36.60
N ASP A 52 -33.43 9.06 -35.65
CA ASP A 52 -34.56 9.61 -34.89
C ASP A 52 -34.10 10.27 -33.58
N GLY A 53 -32.77 10.34 -33.33
CA GLY A 53 -32.16 10.94 -32.14
C GLY A 53 -32.21 10.07 -30.88
N GLN A 54 -32.55 8.77 -31.01
CA GLN A 54 -32.55 7.85 -29.87
C GLN A 54 -31.12 7.43 -29.52
N GLU A 55 -30.82 7.44 -28.23
CA GLU A 55 -29.50 7.08 -27.71
C GLU A 55 -29.23 5.58 -27.90
N LEU A 56 -28.08 5.26 -28.47
CA LEU A 56 -27.56 3.92 -28.63
C LEU A 56 -26.57 3.56 -27.50
N THR A 57 -26.03 2.36 -27.55
CA THR A 57 -25.03 1.91 -26.55
C THR A 57 -23.83 2.83 -26.54
N PRO A 58 -23.43 3.32 -25.34
CA PRO A 58 -22.25 4.19 -25.21
C PRO A 58 -20.97 3.54 -25.71
N MET A 59 -20.17 4.30 -26.43
CA MET A 59 -18.88 3.84 -26.95
C MET A 59 -17.74 4.34 -26.06
N LYS A 60 -16.86 3.42 -25.65
CA LYS A 60 -15.63 3.78 -24.95
C LYS A 60 -14.69 4.55 -25.89
N MET A 61 -14.09 5.60 -25.37
CA MET A 61 -12.99 6.30 -26.03
C MET A 61 -11.64 5.68 -25.67
N ALA A 62 -10.64 5.98 -26.47
CA ALA A 62 -9.26 5.76 -26.07
C ALA A 62 -8.96 6.55 -24.78
N PRO A 63 -7.96 6.13 -23.97
CA PRO A 63 -7.58 6.88 -22.78
C PRO A 63 -7.26 8.34 -23.12
N VAL A 64 -7.78 9.25 -22.31
CA VAL A 64 -7.52 10.70 -22.46
C VAL A 64 -6.05 10.97 -22.25
N LYS A 65 -5.44 11.69 -23.15
CA LYS A 65 -4.08 12.21 -23.00
C LYS A 65 -4.18 13.67 -22.62
N VAL A 66 -3.65 14.03 -21.46
CA VAL A 66 -3.57 15.41 -21.00
C VAL A 66 -2.23 15.97 -21.42
N ALA A 67 -2.24 17.05 -22.20
CA ALA A 67 -1.03 17.78 -22.51
C ALA A 67 -0.58 18.60 -21.30
N PRO A 68 0.74 18.77 -21.09
CA PRO A 68 1.23 19.65 -20.03
C PRO A 68 0.66 21.06 -20.15
N TYR A 69 0.38 21.70 -19.05
CA TYR A 69 -0.10 23.07 -19.05
C TYR A 69 1.01 24.01 -19.56
N GLY A 70 0.72 24.65 -20.66
CA GLY A 70 1.66 25.56 -21.33
C GLY A 70 1.63 27.02 -20.84
N ASN A 71 0.85 27.30 -19.79
CA ASN A 71 0.66 28.65 -19.26
C ASN A 71 0.44 28.61 -17.75
N ASP A 72 0.26 29.78 -17.16
CA ASP A 72 0.10 29.97 -15.71
C ASP A 72 -1.31 29.61 -15.18
N ILE A 73 -2.05 28.74 -15.87
CA ILE A 73 -3.42 28.35 -15.48
C ILE A 73 -3.51 27.73 -14.08
N HIS A 74 -2.40 27.15 -13.59
CA HIS A 74 -2.28 26.61 -12.25
C HIS A 74 -2.14 27.69 -11.16
N LYS A 75 -1.74 28.89 -11.54
CA LYS A 75 -1.54 30.00 -10.59
C LYS A 75 -2.86 30.50 -10.06
N ARG A 76 -2.96 30.70 -8.77
CA ARG A 76 -4.13 31.26 -8.10
C ARG A 76 -4.25 32.76 -8.29
N ASN A 77 -3.12 33.42 -8.37
CA ASN A 77 -2.99 34.86 -8.57
C ASN A 77 -1.59 35.19 -9.10
N SER A 78 -1.34 36.46 -9.41
CA SER A 78 -0.06 36.94 -9.95
C SER A 78 1.12 36.84 -8.97
N GLY A 79 0.86 36.70 -7.67
CA GLY A 79 1.89 36.51 -6.64
C GLY A 79 2.24 35.04 -6.41
N ASP A 80 1.54 34.12 -7.03
CA ASP A 80 1.85 32.68 -6.93
C ASP A 80 3.01 32.34 -7.85
N ASN A 81 4.21 32.24 -7.27
CA ASN A 81 5.43 31.94 -7.97
C ASN A 81 5.85 30.46 -7.90
N TYR A 82 5.00 29.62 -7.31
CA TYR A 82 5.31 28.19 -7.24
C TYR A 82 5.19 27.56 -8.64
N PRO A 83 6.19 26.83 -9.11
CA PRO A 83 6.12 26.19 -10.41
C PRO A 83 5.07 25.07 -10.42
N TYR A 84 4.53 24.79 -11.59
CA TYR A 84 3.57 23.70 -11.76
C TYR A 84 4.21 22.38 -11.37
N PRO A 85 3.61 21.59 -10.46
CA PRO A 85 4.19 20.36 -9.93
C PRO A 85 4.06 19.20 -10.94
N THR A 86 4.85 19.25 -12.01
CA THR A 86 4.99 18.13 -12.94
C THR A 86 5.76 16.97 -12.28
N GLY A 87 5.60 15.75 -12.80
CA GLY A 87 6.38 14.61 -12.34
C GLY A 87 7.90 14.85 -12.46
N GLN A 88 8.34 15.52 -13.53
CA GLN A 88 9.73 15.89 -13.73
C GLN A 88 10.22 16.91 -12.70
N PHE A 89 9.40 17.91 -12.37
CA PHE A 89 9.75 18.90 -11.36
C PHE A 89 9.91 18.25 -9.98
N LEU A 90 8.94 17.42 -9.57
CA LEU A 90 9.00 16.70 -8.29
C LEU A 90 10.21 15.74 -8.24
N TYR A 91 10.43 14.99 -9.30
CA TYR A 91 11.60 14.10 -9.40
C TYR A 91 12.92 14.88 -9.29
N ALA A 92 13.01 16.05 -9.92
CA ALA A 92 14.20 16.89 -9.83
C ALA A 92 14.43 17.44 -8.43
N GLN A 93 13.37 17.75 -7.67
CA GLN A 93 13.48 18.15 -6.27
C GLN A 93 14.10 17.05 -5.39
N ASP A 94 13.76 15.79 -5.69
CA ASP A 94 14.21 14.64 -4.90
C ASP A 94 15.59 14.11 -5.30
N GLN A 95 16.19 14.64 -6.37
CA GLN A 95 17.54 14.23 -6.83
C GLN A 95 18.66 14.50 -5.78
N GLY A 96 18.41 15.43 -4.85
CA GLY A 96 19.33 15.70 -3.75
C GLY A 96 19.18 14.73 -2.56
N ILE A 97 18.16 13.86 -2.57
CA ILE A 97 17.96 12.88 -1.51
C ILE A 97 18.99 11.77 -1.68
N VAL A 98 19.92 11.70 -0.74
CA VAL A 98 20.90 10.62 -0.68
C VAL A 98 20.35 9.53 0.23
N LEU A 99 20.47 8.28 -0.17
CA LEU A 99 20.17 7.16 0.72
C LEU A 99 21.00 7.32 2.00
N GLY A 100 20.32 7.32 3.14
CA GLY A 100 20.95 7.33 4.46
C GLY A 100 21.88 6.12 4.61
N GLN A 101 22.76 6.19 5.60
CA GLN A 101 23.47 4.98 6.01
C GLN A 101 22.44 3.95 6.46
N PRO A 102 22.63 2.65 6.14
CA PRO A 102 21.79 1.59 6.68
C PRO A 102 21.67 1.77 8.19
N LEU A 103 20.46 1.68 8.72
CA LEU A 103 20.26 1.68 10.17
C LEU A 103 21.07 0.54 10.74
N LYS A 104 21.81 0.80 11.84
CA LYS A 104 22.72 -0.19 12.43
C LYS A 104 21.96 -1.39 13.00
N ASP A 105 20.71 -1.17 13.37
CA ASP A 105 19.86 -2.14 14.06
C ASP A 105 18.57 -2.31 13.27
N TYR A 106 18.43 -3.42 12.60
CA TYR A 106 17.22 -3.88 11.87
C TYR A 106 16.27 -2.77 11.41
N ASP A 107 16.19 -2.53 10.12
CA ASP A 107 15.29 -1.56 9.46
C ASP A 107 13.81 -1.98 9.58
N ILE A 108 13.34 -2.15 10.81
CA ILE A 108 11.95 -2.54 11.09
C ILE A 108 11.08 -1.28 11.16
N ILE A 109 10.02 -1.25 10.37
CA ILE A 109 9.04 -0.17 10.38
C ILE A 109 7.66 -0.74 10.72
N PRO A 110 6.97 -0.24 11.76
CA PRO A 110 7.43 0.76 12.76
C PRO A 110 8.63 0.27 13.58
N SER A 111 9.47 1.21 14.05
CA SER A 111 10.60 0.89 14.91
C SER A 111 10.15 0.21 16.21
N VAL A 112 10.92 -0.77 16.65
CA VAL A 112 10.62 -1.51 17.89
C VAL A 112 11.22 -0.81 19.11
N LYS A 113 10.67 -1.07 20.30
CA LYS A 113 11.13 -0.48 21.55
C LYS A 113 12.54 -0.92 21.95
N SER A 114 12.84 -2.20 21.73
CA SER A 114 14.15 -2.79 22.06
C SER A 114 14.52 -3.83 21.02
N ALA A 115 15.72 -3.74 20.49
CA ALA A 115 16.35 -4.76 19.67
C ALA A 115 17.78 -4.96 20.16
N VAL A 116 18.07 -6.16 20.64
CA VAL A 116 19.40 -6.56 21.15
C VAL A 116 20.00 -7.55 20.16
N PRO A 117 20.95 -7.13 19.31
CA PRO A 117 21.65 -8.02 18.40
C PRO A 117 22.46 -9.06 19.15
N GLY A 118 22.40 -10.31 18.69
CA GLY A 118 23.30 -11.37 19.14
C GLY A 118 24.57 -11.43 18.29
N GLN A 119 25.38 -12.47 18.51
CA GLN A 119 26.65 -12.66 17.78
C GLN A 119 26.52 -13.66 16.62
N ASP A 120 25.40 -14.38 16.55
CA ASP A 120 25.24 -15.47 15.61
C ASP A 120 24.69 -15.01 14.26
N THR A 121 25.17 -15.64 13.20
CA THR A 121 24.52 -15.59 11.89
C THR A 121 23.43 -16.64 11.82
N VAL A 122 22.21 -16.23 11.51
CA VAL A 122 21.02 -17.06 11.33
C VAL A 122 20.75 -17.21 9.84
N VAL A 123 20.70 -18.45 9.35
CA VAL A 123 20.32 -18.73 7.96
C VAL A 123 18.91 -19.30 7.94
N ILE A 124 17.97 -18.54 7.38
CA ILE A 124 16.62 -19.03 7.14
C ILE A 124 16.56 -19.58 5.72
N GLY A 125 16.49 -20.89 5.61
CA GLY A 125 16.36 -21.61 4.35
C GLY A 125 14.93 -21.56 3.80
N LYS A 126 14.72 -22.22 2.66
CA LYS A 126 13.37 -22.32 2.06
C LYS A 126 12.42 -23.21 2.87
N LYS A 127 12.93 -24.21 3.58
CA LYS A 127 12.11 -25.09 4.41
C LYS A 127 11.92 -24.48 5.79
N ILE A 128 10.67 -24.24 6.15
CA ILE A 128 10.28 -23.64 7.44
C ILE A 128 9.19 -24.48 8.08
N SER A 129 9.29 -24.74 9.38
CA SER A 129 8.20 -25.30 10.17
C SER A 129 7.58 -24.24 11.07
N VAL A 130 6.25 -24.16 11.09
CA VAL A 130 5.52 -23.25 11.98
C VAL A 130 4.77 -24.11 12.99
N SER A 131 4.99 -23.85 14.28
CA SER A 131 4.29 -24.52 15.38
C SER A 131 3.61 -23.51 16.30
N ALA A 132 2.40 -23.83 16.73
CA ALA A 132 1.58 -22.98 17.59
C ALA A 132 0.60 -23.82 18.40
N PRO A 133 0.15 -23.38 19.59
CA PRO A 133 -1.01 -23.94 20.26
C PRO A 133 -2.30 -23.61 19.47
N GLU A 134 -3.39 -24.33 19.77
CA GLU A 134 -4.66 -24.20 19.03
C GLU A 134 -5.23 -22.78 19.04
N GLU A 135 -5.04 -22.05 20.14
CA GLU A 135 -5.48 -20.66 20.30
C GLU A 135 -4.79 -19.69 19.32
N LEU A 136 -3.65 -20.08 18.75
CA LEU A 136 -2.88 -19.29 17.79
C LEU A 136 -2.92 -19.86 16.37
N LYS A 137 -3.88 -20.71 16.09
CA LYS A 137 -4.03 -21.33 14.77
C LYS A 137 -4.13 -20.30 13.64
N ASN A 138 -4.92 -19.23 13.84
CA ASN A 138 -5.10 -18.19 12.84
C ASN A 138 -3.79 -17.44 12.53
N GLU A 139 -3.00 -17.12 13.55
CA GLU A 139 -1.71 -16.46 13.42
C GLU A 139 -0.69 -17.37 12.72
N ALA A 140 -0.71 -18.66 13.04
CA ALA A 140 0.13 -19.66 12.40
C ALA A 140 -0.23 -19.87 10.92
N ASP A 141 -1.53 -19.96 10.61
CA ASP A 141 -2.03 -20.07 9.23
C ASP A 141 -1.68 -18.80 8.42
N PHE A 142 -1.84 -17.63 9.02
CA PHE A 142 -1.45 -16.36 8.42
C PHE A 142 0.05 -16.31 8.12
N LEU A 143 0.90 -16.61 9.10
CA LEU A 143 2.36 -16.64 8.91
C LEU A 143 2.74 -17.63 7.81
N SER A 144 2.21 -18.84 7.86
CA SER A 144 2.47 -19.89 6.88
C SER A 144 2.08 -19.45 5.46
N GLY A 145 0.92 -18.81 5.32
CA GLY A 145 0.46 -18.26 4.04
C GLY A 145 1.38 -17.18 3.50
N LYS A 146 1.81 -16.25 4.36
CA LYS A 146 2.74 -15.16 3.97
C LYS A 146 4.13 -15.69 3.64
N LEU A 147 4.66 -16.65 4.40
CA LEU A 147 5.94 -17.28 4.11
C LEU A 147 5.95 -17.96 2.74
N LYS A 148 4.88 -18.67 2.38
CA LYS A 148 4.73 -19.29 1.06
C LYS A 148 4.62 -18.24 -0.06
N LYS A 149 3.72 -17.27 0.11
CA LYS A 149 3.35 -16.32 -0.93
C LYS A 149 4.45 -15.28 -1.17
N ASP A 150 4.98 -14.69 -0.09
CA ASP A 150 5.81 -13.49 -0.17
C ASP A 150 7.30 -13.86 -0.24
N TYR A 151 7.71 -15.01 0.34
CA TYR A 151 9.12 -15.40 0.45
C TYR A 151 9.49 -16.70 -0.28
N GLY A 152 8.53 -17.37 -0.90
CA GLY A 152 8.76 -18.64 -1.62
C GLY A 152 9.14 -19.81 -0.72
N ALA A 153 8.68 -19.81 0.55
CA ALA A 153 8.98 -20.87 1.51
C ALA A 153 8.18 -22.14 1.25
N GLU A 154 8.80 -23.28 1.56
CA GLU A 154 8.17 -24.58 1.72
C GLU A 154 7.81 -24.75 3.20
N VAL A 155 6.56 -24.51 3.56
CA VAL A 155 6.12 -24.57 4.95
C VAL A 155 5.52 -25.92 5.28
N GLY A 156 6.13 -26.62 6.26
CA GLY A 156 5.70 -27.92 6.74
C GLY A 156 6.72 -28.54 7.71
N THR A 157 6.38 -29.70 8.26
CA THR A 157 7.29 -30.48 9.09
C THR A 157 8.19 -31.33 8.19
N SER A 158 9.41 -30.91 7.97
CA SER A 158 10.42 -31.66 7.22
C SER A 158 11.78 -31.60 7.91
N GLU A 159 12.58 -32.59 7.68
CA GLU A 159 13.96 -32.62 8.19
C GLU A 159 14.72 -31.39 7.66
N GLY A 160 15.44 -30.71 8.55
CA GLY A 160 16.21 -29.51 8.24
C GLY A 160 15.38 -28.24 8.04
N ALA A 161 14.06 -28.26 8.39
CA ALA A 161 13.25 -27.05 8.39
C ALA A 161 13.65 -26.12 9.54
N TYR A 162 13.77 -24.82 9.24
CA TYR A 162 13.96 -23.79 10.26
C TYR A 162 12.69 -23.62 11.09
N PRO A 163 12.73 -23.85 12.42
CA PRO A 163 11.53 -23.82 13.23
C PRO A 163 11.13 -22.39 13.60
N VAL A 164 9.85 -22.08 13.47
CA VAL A 164 9.22 -20.86 13.98
C VAL A 164 8.11 -21.26 14.93
N LYS A 165 8.24 -20.88 16.20
CA LYS A 165 7.29 -21.18 17.26
C LYS A 165 6.51 -19.94 17.65
N LEU A 166 5.17 -20.04 17.70
CA LEU A 166 4.30 -19.05 18.27
C LEU A 166 3.85 -19.48 19.67
N ALA A 167 3.81 -18.54 20.61
CA ALA A 167 3.43 -18.80 21.99
C ALA A 167 2.66 -17.62 22.61
N LEU A 168 1.86 -17.91 23.63
CA LEU A 168 1.24 -16.92 24.49
C LEU A 168 1.99 -16.81 25.81
N ASP A 169 2.20 -15.59 26.27
CA ASP A 169 2.67 -15.28 27.63
C ASP A 169 1.79 -14.19 28.23
N PRO A 170 0.75 -14.58 29.00
CA PRO A 170 -0.14 -13.60 29.64
C PRO A 170 0.55 -12.64 30.62
N SER A 171 1.77 -12.94 31.08
CA SER A 171 2.52 -12.05 31.98
C SER A 171 2.90 -10.73 31.27
N LEU A 172 3.05 -10.75 29.95
CA LEU A 172 3.32 -9.56 29.13
C LEU A 172 2.18 -8.54 29.19
N LYS A 173 0.95 -8.94 29.56
CA LYS A 173 -0.19 -8.00 29.77
C LYS A 173 0.09 -6.95 30.81
N ALA A 174 0.99 -7.20 31.76
CA ALA A 174 1.40 -6.19 32.72
C ALA A 174 2.04 -4.96 32.06
N LYS A 175 2.60 -5.12 30.84
CA LYS A 175 3.13 -4.04 30.03
C LYS A 175 2.03 -3.44 29.14
N ASN A 176 1.37 -4.28 28.35
CA ASN A 176 0.33 -3.90 27.38
C ASN A 176 -0.33 -5.17 26.82
N ASP A 177 -1.63 -5.16 26.50
CA ASP A 177 -2.32 -6.28 25.84
C ASP A 177 -1.75 -6.62 24.44
N GLU A 178 -1.07 -5.68 23.80
CA GLU A 178 -0.39 -5.84 22.52
C GLU A 178 1.13 -6.02 22.66
N ALA A 179 1.66 -6.26 23.88
CA ALA A 179 3.07 -6.50 24.12
C ALA A 179 3.49 -7.86 23.58
N TYR A 180 4.66 -7.90 22.92
CA TYR A 180 5.21 -9.11 22.33
C TYR A 180 6.75 -9.13 22.39
N ALA A 181 7.32 -10.31 22.18
CA ALA A 181 8.75 -10.55 22.03
C ALA A 181 9.01 -11.41 20.79
N VAL A 182 10.14 -11.17 20.14
CA VAL A 182 10.64 -11.99 19.03
C VAL A 182 12.09 -12.36 19.33
N SER A 183 12.39 -13.65 19.35
CA SER A 183 13.76 -14.16 19.41
C SER A 183 14.09 -14.83 18.08
N LEU A 184 15.16 -14.39 17.43
CA LEU A 184 15.69 -14.98 16.21
C LEU A 184 17.07 -15.57 16.52
N ALA A 185 17.19 -16.89 16.45
CA ALA A 185 18.41 -17.63 16.77
C ALA A 185 18.73 -18.69 15.71
N LYS A 186 19.93 -19.28 15.75
CA LYS A 186 20.35 -20.31 14.77
C LYS A 186 19.42 -21.52 14.72
N ASP A 187 18.91 -21.91 15.88
CA ASP A 187 18.07 -23.08 16.10
C ASP A 187 16.57 -22.83 15.95
N GLY A 188 16.18 -21.57 15.67
CA GLY A 188 14.79 -21.22 15.40
C GLY A 188 14.42 -19.81 15.79
N ALA A 189 13.20 -19.42 15.42
CA ALA A 189 12.56 -18.21 15.86
C ALA A 189 11.42 -18.52 16.84
N VAL A 190 11.29 -17.67 17.88
CA VAL A 190 10.18 -17.75 18.82
C VAL A 190 9.49 -16.39 18.86
N ILE A 191 8.18 -16.41 18.66
CA ILE A 191 7.32 -15.22 18.78
C ILE A 191 6.37 -15.44 19.95
N THR A 192 6.44 -14.55 20.93
CA THR A 192 5.62 -14.63 22.13
C THR A 192 4.79 -13.34 22.26
N GLY A 193 3.51 -13.45 22.58
CA GLY A 193 2.64 -12.28 22.75
C GLY A 193 1.74 -12.40 23.96
N ALA A 194 1.33 -11.25 24.50
CA ALA A 194 0.37 -11.16 25.61
C ALA A 194 -1.02 -11.72 25.22
N THR A 195 -1.37 -11.57 23.93
CA THR A 195 -2.63 -11.99 23.32
C THR A 195 -2.36 -12.52 21.89
N PRO A 196 -3.32 -13.19 21.23
CA PRO A 196 -3.19 -13.55 19.83
C PRO A 196 -2.89 -12.34 18.92
N ALA A 197 -3.54 -11.19 19.17
CA ALA A 197 -3.25 -9.95 18.45
C ALA A 197 -1.78 -9.50 18.62
N ALA A 198 -1.23 -9.61 19.82
CA ALA A 198 0.17 -9.31 20.09
C ALA A 198 1.12 -10.27 19.34
N VAL A 199 0.78 -11.57 19.28
CA VAL A 199 1.54 -12.54 18.49
C VAL A 199 1.54 -12.16 17.01
N LEU A 200 0.41 -11.68 16.46
CA LEU A 200 0.35 -11.19 15.08
C LEU A 200 1.29 -9.99 14.86
N LEU A 201 1.40 -9.07 15.82
CA LEU A 201 2.37 -7.95 15.73
C LEU A 201 3.81 -8.48 15.70
N GLY A 202 4.13 -9.49 16.49
CA GLY A 202 5.41 -10.18 16.46
C GLY A 202 5.69 -10.88 15.13
N VAL A 203 4.67 -11.50 14.52
CA VAL A 203 4.74 -12.08 13.16
C VAL A 203 5.10 -10.99 12.13
N GLN A 204 4.48 -9.81 12.20
CA GLN A 204 4.84 -8.71 11.30
C GLN A 204 6.27 -8.20 11.54
N THR A 205 6.72 -8.20 12.80
CA THR A 205 8.11 -7.87 13.12
C THR A 205 9.09 -8.88 12.52
N LEU A 206 8.83 -10.19 12.64
CA LEU A 206 9.67 -11.21 11.97
C LEU A 206 9.71 -11.00 10.45
N ARG A 207 8.58 -10.69 9.84
CA ARG A 207 8.52 -10.36 8.40
C ARG A 207 9.34 -9.11 8.07
N GLY A 208 9.31 -8.09 8.92
CA GLY A 208 10.14 -6.89 8.79
C GLY A 208 11.64 -7.20 8.88
N ILE A 209 12.05 -8.11 9.77
CA ILE A 209 13.45 -8.58 9.89
C ILE A 209 13.89 -9.30 8.62
N ILE A 210 13.06 -10.19 8.08
CA ILE A 210 13.36 -10.89 6.81
C ILE A 210 13.45 -9.90 5.66
N GLY A 211 12.63 -8.86 5.69
CA GLY A 211 12.61 -7.80 4.67
C GLY A 211 11.92 -8.22 3.37
N VAL A 212 12.18 -7.46 2.30
CA VAL A 212 11.62 -7.69 0.97
C VAL A 212 12.62 -8.49 0.14
N THR A 213 12.76 -9.77 0.46
CA THR A 213 13.70 -10.67 -0.21
C THR A 213 13.12 -12.07 -0.36
N GLN A 214 13.70 -12.88 -1.21
CA GLN A 214 13.38 -14.31 -1.33
C GLN A 214 14.31 -15.14 -0.44
N LEU A 215 13.78 -16.23 0.09
CA LEU A 215 14.60 -17.19 0.83
C LEU A 215 15.53 -18.00 -0.11
N PRO A 216 16.74 -18.35 0.33
CA PRO A 216 17.28 -18.22 1.69
C PRO A 216 17.78 -16.80 2.00
N VAL A 217 17.78 -16.46 3.29
CA VAL A 217 18.32 -15.19 3.80
C VAL A 217 19.28 -15.45 4.97
N SER A 218 20.31 -14.62 5.07
CA SER A 218 21.27 -14.65 6.16
C SER A 218 21.12 -13.37 6.99
N LEU A 219 20.83 -13.53 8.26
CA LEU A 219 20.50 -12.46 9.21
C LEU A 219 21.38 -12.58 10.46
N GLN A 220 21.49 -11.52 11.23
CA GLN A 220 22.06 -11.57 12.56
C GLN A 220 21.00 -12.04 13.55
N SER A 221 21.40 -12.82 14.56
CA SER A 221 20.50 -13.16 15.67
C SER A 221 20.08 -11.91 16.44
N VAL A 222 18.84 -11.90 16.96
CA VAL A 222 18.30 -10.76 17.67
C VAL A 222 17.23 -11.14 18.67
N ALA A 223 17.21 -10.44 19.80
CA ALA A 223 16.11 -10.47 20.76
C ALA A 223 15.38 -9.10 20.71
N ILE A 224 14.08 -9.12 20.46
CA ILE A 224 13.23 -7.96 20.37
C ILE A 224 12.15 -8.01 21.44
N GLU A 225 11.93 -6.89 22.11
CA GLU A 225 10.74 -6.63 22.92
C GLU A 225 10.07 -5.36 22.42
N ASP A 226 8.76 -5.43 22.20
CA ASP A 226 8.01 -4.31 21.65
C ASP A 226 6.57 -4.28 22.13
N GLN A 227 5.98 -3.10 22.04
CA GLN A 227 4.56 -2.84 22.25
C GLN A 227 4.19 -1.51 21.58
N PRO A 228 2.99 -1.36 21.00
CA PRO A 228 2.56 -0.10 20.44
C PRO A 228 2.44 1.01 21.51
N ASP A 229 2.83 2.24 21.14
CA ASP A 229 2.65 3.43 21.97
C ASP A 229 1.20 3.92 21.99
N PHE A 230 0.47 3.67 20.90
CA PHE A 230 -0.90 4.16 20.71
C PHE A 230 -1.88 3.01 20.54
N ALA A 231 -2.94 3.02 21.34
CA ALA A 231 -4.04 2.07 21.22
C ALA A 231 -4.84 2.24 19.91
N TYR A 232 -4.90 3.47 19.39
CA TYR A 232 -5.54 3.77 18.10
C TYR A 232 -4.49 4.01 17.02
N ARG A 233 -4.46 3.16 16.01
CA ARG A 233 -3.56 3.26 14.85
C ARG A 233 -4.39 3.05 13.60
N GLY A 234 -4.96 4.14 13.10
CA GLY A 234 -5.99 4.09 12.07
C GLY A 234 -5.54 4.62 10.72
N PHE A 235 -6.23 4.13 9.69
CA PHE A 235 -6.20 4.68 8.34
C PHE A 235 -7.63 4.83 7.84
N MET A 236 -7.94 5.91 7.15
CA MET A 236 -9.27 6.17 6.59
C MET A 236 -9.17 6.26 5.06
N LEU A 237 -10.06 5.58 4.37
CA LEU A 237 -10.20 5.63 2.92
C LEU A 237 -11.63 6.01 2.55
N ASP A 238 -11.78 7.08 1.77
CA ASP A 238 -13.08 7.50 1.24
C ASP A 238 -13.33 6.84 -0.12
N ILE A 239 -14.18 5.84 -0.12
CA ILE A 239 -14.55 5.11 -1.33
C ILE A 239 -15.79 5.69 -2.05
N ALA A 240 -16.46 6.67 -1.45
CA ALA A 240 -17.62 7.32 -2.05
C ALA A 240 -17.22 8.41 -3.03
N ARG A 241 -16.26 9.25 -2.66
CA ARG A 241 -15.74 10.32 -3.54
C ARG A 241 -14.69 9.84 -4.52
N ASN A 242 -14.00 8.74 -4.20
CA ASN A 242 -12.99 8.11 -5.05
C ASN A 242 -13.11 6.59 -4.93
N PHE A 243 -13.91 6.00 -5.81
CA PHE A 243 -14.18 4.56 -5.77
C PHE A 243 -12.90 3.73 -5.83
N GLN A 244 -12.83 2.74 -4.93
CA GLN A 244 -11.76 1.74 -4.89
C GLN A 244 -12.36 0.34 -5.04
N THR A 245 -11.67 -0.52 -5.76
CA THR A 245 -12.09 -1.92 -5.89
C THR A 245 -11.88 -2.68 -4.59
N LYS A 246 -12.59 -3.80 -4.43
CA LYS A 246 -12.41 -4.70 -3.29
C LYS A 246 -10.95 -5.15 -3.15
N GLU A 247 -10.32 -5.50 -4.27
CA GLU A 247 -8.93 -5.95 -4.31
C GLU A 247 -7.96 -4.86 -3.84
N THR A 248 -8.26 -3.59 -4.15
CA THR A 248 -7.46 -2.45 -3.64
C THR A 248 -7.62 -2.31 -2.13
N ILE A 249 -8.84 -2.43 -1.62
CA ILE A 249 -9.11 -2.37 -0.17
C ILE A 249 -8.40 -3.52 0.56
N GLU A 250 -8.47 -4.74 0.04
CA GLU A 250 -7.76 -5.89 0.62
C GLU A 250 -6.24 -5.68 0.67
N LYS A 251 -5.65 -5.07 -0.37
CA LYS A 251 -4.22 -4.69 -0.35
C LYS A 251 -3.93 -3.63 0.72
N VAL A 252 -4.82 -2.65 0.90
CA VAL A 252 -4.67 -1.65 1.97
C VAL A 252 -4.71 -2.32 3.34
N LEU A 253 -5.64 -3.24 3.58
CA LEU A 253 -5.72 -4.00 4.84
C LEU A 253 -4.46 -4.84 5.09
N ASP A 254 -3.91 -5.49 4.05
CA ASP A 254 -2.65 -6.22 4.13
C ASP A 254 -1.49 -5.30 4.54
N GLN A 255 -1.40 -4.09 3.96
CA GLN A 255 -0.38 -3.11 4.34
C GLN A 255 -0.62 -2.55 5.74
N MET A 256 -1.87 -2.26 6.11
CA MET A 256 -2.21 -1.85 7.47
C MET A 256 -1.75 -2.89 8.49
N SER A 257 -2.03 -4.16 8.25
CA SER A 257 -1.57 -5.26 9.09
C SER A 257 -0.04 -5.30 9.19
N TYR A 258 0.67 -5.17 8.04
CA TYR A 258 2.14 -5.18 8.01
C TYR A 258 2.74 -4.05 8.85
N TYR A 259 2.18 -2.85 8.78
CA TYR A 259 2.60 -1.68 9.55
C TYR A 259 1.91 -1.56 10.92
N LYS A 260 1.26 -2.63 11.39
CA LYS A 260 0.66 -2.73 12.73
C LYS A 260 -0.46 -1.73 13.00
N LEU A 261 -1.17 -1.26 11.96
CA LEU A 261 -2.39 -0.48 12.13
C LEU A 261 -3.56 -1.40 12.51
N ASN A 262 -4.52 -0.88 13.30
CA ASN A 262 -5.60 -1.69 13.87
C ASN A 262 -7.01 -1.11 13.69
N LYS A 263 -7.15 0.00 12.99
CA LYS A 263 -8.45 0.65 12.69
C LYS A 263 -8.49 1.08 11.23
N PHE A 264 -9.59 0.71 10.53
CA PHE A 264 -9.87 1.07 9.14
C PHE A 264 -11.25 1.71 9.01
#